data_9072e13919c0d0a003467727b805937c
#
_entry.id   9072e13919c0d0a003467727b805937c
#
_cell.length_a   1.000
_cell.length_b   1.000
_cell.length_c   1.000
_cell.angle_alpha   90.00
_cell.angle_beta   90.00
_cell.angle_gamma   90.00
#
_symmetry.space_group_name_H-M   'P 1'
#
loop_
_entity.id
_entity.type
_entity.pdbx_description
1 polymer ?
#
loop_
_entity_poly.entity_id
_entity_poly.type
_entity_poly.pdbx_seq_one_letter_code
_entity_poly.pdbx_strand_id
1 'polypeptide(L)'
;CFNKLKADYAVLLSFISCMFFMGSCNIAYQYDIESGTEDDTADSTNVTIVTGEGIDVSMYESARIFPGLVDTLVDNTVNTLLALDLSKRYIPAYDLDVQQVPRPIYSTGLYAGAGELITITINDNTMGLTVIIGSHLDDLTDISPYLRLPVVTTSKQLFPGKNTIRNPLGGMIWIEKSKDVNGSADFVMEINGAYRSPDFIVGSTDVTAWVEQLRTTTVPWLELRGRHVAFSVQRERLLDMINDDPTIAEKMPNTLEAWDNAVETYYYNYYSLQVGAQDFSMRAPDFPERVVLDVELLDNLYIRNADYGVVALNTNYLLNELASYQTLKSGNSVAIFNALYRNYSFRDIKSPWWSEVSDAVKAIPLYRMAEKGLREDGYPMGPIFPEEGSSIAEQFPKALAYADTDSSRWFVSDIKSEVRPTYALASLV
;
A
#
# COMPACT_ATOMS: atom_id res chain seq x y z
N CYS A 1 -21.66 -67.19 9.23
CA CYS A 1 -22.36 -66.62 8.04
C CYS A 1 -22.84 -65.19 8.24
N PHE A 2 -23.33 -64.78 9.42
CA PHE A 2 -23.89 -63.44 9.64
C PHE A 2 -22.87 -62.29 9.61
N ASN A 3 -21.60 -62.51 9.94
CA ASN A 3 -20.57 -61.48 9.94
C ASN A 3 -20.03 -61.18 8.54
N LYS A 4 -20.13 -62.08 7.60
CA LYS A 4 -19.70 -61.90 6.21
C LYS A 4 -20.68 -61.02 5.42
N LEU A 5 -22.00 -61.21 5.68
CA LEU A 5 -23.04 -60.39 5.06
C LEU A 5 -22.95 -58.90 5.49
N LYS A 6 -22.63 -58.62 6.77
CA LYS A 6 -22.47 -57.22 7.25
C LYS A 6 -21.26 -56.50 6.64
N ALA A 7 -20.16 -57.20 6.36
CA ALA A 7 -18.99 -56.65 5.73
C ALA A 7 -19.26 -56.31 4.25
N ASP A 8 -19.99 -57.18 3.53
CA ASP A 8 -20.33 -56.95 2.14
C ASP A 8 -21.31 -55.78 1.95
N TYR A 9 -22.26 -55.57 2.90
CA TYR A 9 -23.16 -54.43 2.90
C TYR A 9 -22.42 -53.10 3.22
N ALA A 10 -21.45 -53.11 4.10
CA ALA A 10 -20.65 -51.93 4.43
C ALA A 10 -19.78 -51.49 3.26
N VAL A 11 -19.20 -52.43 2.52
CA VAL A 11 -18.43 -52.16 1.31
C VAL A 11 -19.33 -51.66 0.18
N LEU A 12 -20.52 -52.24 -0.01
CA LEU A 12 -21.49 -51.80 -1.00
C LEU A 12 -22.00 -50.37 -0.72
N LEU A 13 -22.32 -50.05 0.54
CA LEU A 13 -22.72 -48.71 0.96
C LEU A 13 -21.57 -47.68 0.79
N SER A 14 -20.32 -48.07 1.05
CA SER A 14 -19.16 -47.23 0.81
C SER A 14 -18.95 -46.93 -0.68
N PHE A 15 -19.16 -47.94 -1.58
CA PHE A 15 -19.09 -47.77 -3.01
C PHE A 15 -20.20 -46.88 -3.57
N ILE A 16 -21.42 -47.00 -3.06
CA ILE A 16 -22.58 -46.17 -3.44
C ILE A 16 -22.36 -44.74 -2.96
N SER A 17 -21.79 -44.53 -1.75
CA SER A 17 -21.44 -43.21 -1.25
C SER A 17 -20.32 -42.54 -2.10
N CYS A 18 -19.28 -43.28 -2.52
CA CYS A 18 -18.26 -42.77 -3.42
C CYS A 18 -18.83 -42.43 -4.80
N MET A 19 -19.79 -43.17 -5.34
CA MET A 19 -20.41 -42.82 -6.63
C MET A 19 -21.26 -41.54 -6.55
N PHE A 20 -21.90 -41.27 -5.40
CA PHE A 20 -22.61 -40.02 -5.22
C PHE A 20 -21.69 -38.81 -5.06
N PHE A 21 -20.48 -38.98 -4.52
CA PHE A 21 -19.48 -37.90 -4.44
C PHE A 21 -18.75 -37.65 -5.76
N MET A 22 -18.65 -38.63 -6.66
CA MET A 22 -18.04 -38.44 -7.97
C MET A 22 -19.00 -37.79 -8.98
N GLY A 23 -20.30 -37.77 -8.72
CA GLY A 23 -21.28 -37.11 -9.58
C GLY A 23 -21.47 -35.59 -9.32
N SER A 24 -20.89 -35.05 -8.24
CA SER A 24 -21.07 -33.64 -7.89
C SER A 24 -19.96 -32.69 -8.39
N CYS A 25 -18.93 -33.23 -9.04
CA CYS A 25 -17.86 -32.43 -9.63
C CYS A 25 -18.00 -32.19 -11.16
N ASN A 26 -19.14 -32.49 -11.76
CA ASN A 26 -19.48 -32.13 -13.11
C ASN A 26 -20.59 -31.04 -13.12
N ILE A 27 -20.38 -29.95 -12.42
CA ILE A 27 -20.80 -28.68 -12.97
C ILE A 27 -19.68 -28.32 -13.97
N ALA A 28 -19.69 -28.97 -15.11
CA ALA A 28 -19.15 -28.37 -16.30
C ALA A 28 -19.92 -27.06 -16.43
N TYR A 29 -19.28 -25.93 -16.15
CA TYR A 29 -19.63 -24.71 -16.81
C TYR A 29 -19.46 -25.06 -18.30
N GLN A 30 -20.50 -25.54 -18.93
CA GLN A 30 -20.65 -25.50 -20.35
C GLN A 30 -20.70 -24.02 -20.71
N TYR A 31 -19.53 -23.39 -20.77
CA TYR A 31 -19.37 -22.24 -21.62
C TYR A 31 -19.59 -22.78 -23.01
N ASP A 32 -20.77 -22.54 -23.53
CA ASP A 32 -21.10 -22.79 -24.89
C ASP A 32 -20.32 -21.76 -25.70
N ILE A 33 -19.08 -22.16 -26.09
CA ILE A 33 -18.18 -21.30 -26.87
C ILE A 33 -18.80 -20.96 -28.23
N GLU A 34 -19.77 -21.76 -28.67
CA GLU A 34 -20.49 -21.51 -29.93
C GLU A 34 -21.60 -20.43 -29.77
N SER A 35 -22.23 -20.34 -28.59
CA SER A 35 -23.19 -19.23 -28.36
C SER A 35 -22.51 -17.89 -28.12
N GLY A 36 -21.28 -17.88 -27.58
CA GLY A 36 -20.49 -16.66 -27.39
C GLY A 36 -20.04 -15.98 -28.69
N THR A 37 -19.94 -16.70 -29.78
CA THR A 37 -19.56 -16.13 -31.09
C THR A 37 -20.74 -15.63 -31.90
N GLU A 38 -21.96 -16.11 -31.67
CA GLU A 38 -23.17 -15.61 -32.32
C GLU A 38 -23.83 -14.48 -31.55
N ASP A 39 -23.71 -14.48 -30.20
CA ASP A 39 -24.23 -13.40 -29.35
C ASP A 39 -23.35 -12.13 -29.37
N ASP A 40 -22.06 -12.24 -29.69
CA ASP A 40 -21.20 -11.06 -29.86
C ASP A 40 -21.67 -10.07 -30.92
N THR A 41 -22.43 -10.55 -31.90
CA THR A 41 -23.07 -9.67 -32.91
C THR A 41 -24.44 -9.14 -32.47
N ALA A 42 -25.13 -9.82 -31.56
CA ALA A 42 -26.42 -9.39 -31.01
C ALA A 42 -26.25 -8.47 -29.80
N ASP A 43 -25.28 -8.75 -28.94
CA ASP A 43 -24.98 -7.92 -27.77
C ASP A 43 -24.35 -6.58 -28.16
N SER A 44 -23.56 -6.53 -29.23
CA SER A 44 -23.02 -5.25 -29.72
C SER A 44 -24.10 -4.26 -30.21
N THR A 45 -25.32 -4.74 -30.45
CA THR A 45 -26.46 -3.88 -30.84
C THR A 45 -27.31 -3.40 -29.68
N ASN A 46 -27.15 -3.99 -28.47
CA ASN A 46 -27.87 -3.60 -27.27
C ASN A 46 -26.98 -2.92 -26.21
N VAL A 47 -25.71 -2.69 -26.52
CA VAL A 47 -24.86 -1.85 -25.68
C VAL A 47 -25.41 -0.45 -25.68
N THR A 48 -26.09 -0.07 -24.62
CA THR A 48 -26.54 1.30 -24.43
C THR A 48 -25.32 2.15 -24.16
N ILE A 49 -24.70 2.67 -25.23
CA ILE A 49 -23.71 3.74 -25.08
C ILE A 49 -24.42 4.88 -24.38
N VAL A 50 -24.00 5.18 -23.15
CA VAL A 50 -24.49 6.37 -22.46
C VAL A 50 -24.00 7.56 -23.28
N THR A 51 -24.90 8.10 -24.07
CA THR A 51 -24.61 9.22 -24.96
C THR A 51 -24.20 10.43 -24.13
N GLY A 52 -22.97 10.84 -24.29
CA GLY A 52 -22.36 12.02 -23.68
C GLY A 52 -20.93 11.82 -23.22
N GLU A 53 -20.53 10.64 -22.84
CA GLU A 53 -19.22 10.39 -22.22
C GLU A 53 -18.38 9.32 -22.93
N GLY A 54 -18.88 8.65 -23.99
CA GLY A 54 -18.15 7.66 -24.78
C GLY A 54 -17.72 6.39 -24.02
N ILE A 55 -18.12 6.22 -22.77
CA ILE A 55 -17.76 5.09 -21.93
C ILE A 55 -18.94 4.11 -21.88
N ASP A 56 -18.72 2.87 -22.32
CA ASP A 56 -19.64 1.78 -22.01
C ASP A 56 -19.44 1.34 -20.54
N VAL A 57 -20.46 1.59 -19.75
CA VAL A 57 -20.45 1.32 -18.31
C VAL A 57 -21.29 0.11 -17.93
N SER A 58 -21.97 -0.52 -18.89
CA SER A 58 -22.88 -1.63 -18.58
C SER A 58 -22.16 -2.86 -18.05
N MET A 59 -20.98 -3.21 -18.61
CA MET A 59 -20.15 -4.32 -18.15
C MET A 59 -19.31 -4.00 -16.91
N TYR A 60 -19.10 -2.73 -16.62
CA TYR A 60 -18.12 -2.28 -15.60
C TYR A 60 -18.78 -1.41 -14.53
N GLU A 61 -20.05 -1.65 -14.22
CA GLU A 61 -20.79 -0.86 -13.24
C GLU A 61 -20.05 -0.78 -11.89
N SER A 62 -19.50 -1.89 -11.42
CA SER A 62 -18.71 -1.93 -10.18
C SER A 62 -17.43 -1.10 -10.26
N ALA A 63 -16.84 -0.93 -11.44
CA ALA A 63 -15.65 -0.11 -11.62
C ALA A 63 -15.92 1.39 -11.46
N ARG A 64 -17.16 1.84 -11.65
CA ARG A 64 -17.57 3.22 -11.36
C ARG A 64 -17.51 3.56 -9.89
N ILE A 65 -17.81 2.57 -9.04
CA ILE A 65 -17.78 2.74 -7.60
C ILE A 65 -16.33 2.73 -7.14
N PHE A 66 -15.56 1.74 -7.60
CA PHE A 66 -14.18 1.56 -7.22
C PHE A 66 -13.44 0.65 -8.23
N PRO A 67 -12.25 0.98 -8.69
CA PRO A 67 -11.42 2.15 -8.33
C PRO A 67 -11.78 3.44 -9.11
N GLY A 68 -12.68 3.37 -10.07
CA GLY A 68 -13.12 4.47 -10.93
C GLY A 68 -12.72 4.24 -12.40
N LEU A 69 -13.53 4.80 -13.30
CA LEU A 69 -13.34 4.71 -14.75
C LEU A 69 -12.40 5.80 -15.27
N VAL A 70 -11.76 5.51 -16.41
CA VAL A 70 -11.03 6.48 -17.21
C VAL A 70 -11.91 6.89 -18.39
N ASP A 71 -12.04 8.18 -18.64
CA ASP A 71 -12.74 8.69 -19.82
C ASP A 71 -11.85 8.60 -21.06
N THR A 72 -12.19 7.68 -21.95
CA THR A 72 -11.43 7.42 -23.20
C THR A 72 -11.53 8.55 -24.23
N LEU A 73 -12.42 9.52 -24.03
CA LEU A 73 -12.49 10.72 -24.85
C LEU A 73 -11.49 11.80 -24.41
N VAL A 74 -11.04 11.72 -23.15
CA VAL A 74 -10.11 12.66 -22.53
C VAL A 74 -8.70 12.09 -22.53
N ASP A 75 -8.56 10.86 -22.02
CA ASP A 75 -7.28 10.19 -21.86
C ASP A 75 -7.05 9.17 -22.98
N ASN A 76 -5.81 9.08 -23.46
CA ASN A 76 -5.39 8.11 -24.45
C ASN A 76 -4.46 7.06 -23.83
N THR A 77 -4.61 5.82 -24.29
CA THR A 77 -3.67 4.77 -23.95
C THR A 77 -2.27 5.06 -24.54
N VAL A 78 -1.26 4.60 -23.82
CA VAL A 78 0.13 4.79 -24.21
C VAL A 78 0.80 3.46 -24.56
N ASN A 79 1.82 3.56 -25.41
CA ASN A 79 2.87 2.56 -25.58
C ASN A 79 4.15 3.14 -24.95
N THR A 80 4.69 2.50 -23.94
CA THR A 80 5.83 3.03 -23.21
C THR A 80 6.84 1.96 -22.86
N LEU A 81 8.11 2.36 -22.85
CA LEU A 81 9.19 1.55 -22.30
C LEU A 81 9.34 1.89 -20.82
N LEU A 82 9.23 0.86 -19.98
CA LEU A 82 9.44 0.94 -18.53
C LEU A 82 10.81 0.38 -18.19
N ALA A 83 11.67 1.23 -17.64
CA ALA A 83 12.96 0.82 -17.09
C ALA A 83 12.81 0.47 -15.60
N LEU A 84 13.34 -0.68 -15.18
CA LEU A 84 13.35 -1.14 -13.80
C LEU A 84 14.76 -1.54 -13.38
N ASP A 85 15.13 -1.11 -12.18
CA ASP A 85 16.37 -1.57 -11.54
C ASP A 85 16.11 -2.90 -10.81
N LEU A 86 16.34 -4.01 -11.48
CA LEU A 86 16.18 -5.36 -10.90
C LEU A 86 17.37 -5.76 -10.00
N SER A 87 18.41 -4.93 -9.89
CA SER A 87 19.52 -5.14 -8.94
C SER A 87 19.13 -4.79 -7.49
N LYS A 88 18.04 -4.05 -7.28
CA LYS A 88 17.48 -3.79 -5.95
C LYS A 88 17.23 -5.09 -5.21
N ARG A 89 17.64 -5.15 -3.95
CA ARG A 89 17.57 -6.37 -3.16
C ARG A 89 16.38 -6.36 -2.21
N TYR A 90 15.73 -7.50 -2.09
CA TYR A 90 14.77 -7.76 -1.03
C TYR A 90 15.51 -8.37 0.15
N ILE A 91 15.37 -7.78 1.33
CA ILE A 91 15.92 -8.30 2.57
C ILE A 91 14.74 -8.73 3.44
N PRO A 92 14.64 -10.00 3.83
CA PRO A 92 13.54 -10.45 4.68
C PRO A 92 13.53 -9.75 6.03
N ALA A 93 12.34 -9.52 6.58
CA ALA A 93 12.16 -8.85 7.86
C ALA A 93 12.89 -9.55 9.03
N TYR A 94 13.02 -10.89 8.96
CA TYR A 94 13.71 -11.66 9.98
C TYR A 94 15.24 -11.42 9.99
N ASP A 95 15.84 -11.04 8.86
CA ASP A 95 17.27 -10.72 8.79
C ASP A 95 17.58 -9.37 9.45
N LEU A 96 16.59 -8.48 9.52
CA LEU A 96 16.68 -7.16 10.13
C LEU A 96 16.07 -7.13 11.54
N ASP A 97 15.54 -8.24 12.04
CA ASP A 97 14.82 -8.36 13.32
C ASP A 97 13.65 -7.35 13.48
N VAL A 98 12.98 -7.04 12.36
CA VAL A 98 11.81 -6.14 12.32
C VAL A 98 10.55 -6.92 11.99
N GLN A 99 9.37 -6.32 12.21
CA GLN A 99 8.09 -6.98 11.94
C GLN A 99 7.84 -7.15 10.44
N GLN A 100 8.15 -6.13 9.67
CA GLN A 100 7.84 -6.09 8.24
C GLN A 100 8.84 -5.21 7.49
N VAL A 101 9.04 -5.53 6.22
CA VAL A 101 9.79 -4.73 5.25
C VAL A 101 8.95 -4.54 3.99
N PRO A 102 9.19 -3.48 3.20
CA PRO A 102 8.50 -3.27 1.94
C PRO A 102 8.65 -4.45 0.98
N ARG A 103 7.55 -4.86 0.34
CA ARG A 103 7.59 -5.86 -0.75
C ARG A 103 8.37 -5.31 -1.94
N PRO A 104 8.98 -6.19 -2.77
CA PRO A 104 9.77 -5.80 -3.93
C PRO A 104 8.87 -5.36 -5.11
N ILE A 105 8.08 -4.31 -4.89
CA ILE A 105 7.10 -3.78 -5.84
C ILE A 105 7.64 -2.48 -6.46
N TYR A 106 7.62 -2.44 -7.79
CA TYR A 106 7.93 -1.27 -8.60
C TYR A 106 6.63 -0.57 -9.03
N SER A 107 6.60 0.74 -8.85
CA SER A 107 5.56 1.61 -9.41
C SER A 107 5.84 1.83 -10.90
N THR A 108 4.83 1.66 -11.75
CA THR A 108 5.00 1.85 -13.20
C THR A 108 4.65 3.26 -13.68
N GLY A 109 3.85 4.01 -12.91
CA GLY A 109 3.27 5.27 -13.37
C GLY A 109 2.16 5.07 -14.42
N LEU A 110 1.56 3.87 -14.43
CA LEU A 110 0.53 3.49 -15.38
C LEU A 110 -0.73 2.99 -14.67
N TYR A 111 -1.86 3.19 -15.32
CA TYR A 111 -3.19 2.76 -14.90
C TYR A 111 -3.86 1.94 -16.00
N ALA A 112 -4.43 0.81 -15.66
CA ALA A 112 -5.23 0.00 -16.56
C ALA A 112 -6.70 0.47 -16.52
N GLY A 113 -7.29 0.78 -17.65
CA GLY A 113 -8.72 1.02 -17.72
C GLY A 113 -9.52 -0.25 -17.42
N ALA A 114 -10.76 -0.09 -16.97
CA ALA A 114 -11.65 -1.19 -16.64
C ALA A 114 -11.85 -2.12 -17.84
N GLY A 115 -11.47 -3.38 -17.71
CA GLY A 115 -11.61 -4.38 -18.77
C GLY A 115 -10.64 -4.25 -19.95
N GLU A 116 -9.75 -3.26 -19.99
CA GLU A 116 -8.82 -3.09 -21.09
C GLU A 116 -7.69 -4.12 -21.08
N LEU A 117 -7.23 -4.46 -22.28
CA LEU A 117 -6.16 -5.43 -22.47
C LEU A 117 -4.81 -4.75 -22.38
N ILE A 118 -4.07 -5.06 -21.31
CA ILE A 118 -2.70 -4.62 -21.15
C ILE A 118 -1.76 -5.68 -21.76
N THR A 119 -0.86 -5.23 -22.63
CA THR A 119 0.18 -6.05 -23.22
C THR A 119 1.54 -5.67 -22.67
N ILE A 120 2.31 -6.64 -22.16
CA ILE A 120 3.65 -6.45 -21.62
C ILE A 120 4.61 -7.34 -22.40
N THR A 121 5.63 -6.73 -23.01
CA THR A 121 6.65 -7.45 -23.77
C THR A 121 7.98 -7.39 -23.05
N ILE A 122 8.57 -8.56 -22.80
CA ILE A 122 9.90 -8.74 -22.21
C ILE A 122 10.80 -9.33 -23.27
N ASN A 123 11.83 -8.57 -23.69
CA ASN A 123 12.70 -8.95 -24.80
C ASN A 123 13.95 -9.75 -24.37
N ASP A 124 14.16 -9.93 -23.08
CA ASP A 124 15.23 -10.76 -22.52
C ASP A 124 14.69 -12.03 -21.83
N ASN A 125 15.57 -12.83 -21.26
CA ASN A 125 15.22 -14.08 -20.58
C ASN A 125 14.92 -13.88 -19.08
N THR A 126 14.59 -12.66 -18.64
CA THR A 126 14.25 -12.37 -17.25
C THR A 126 12.96 -13.06 -16.84
N MET A 127 13.02 -13.75 -15.71
CA MET A 127 11.89 -14.46 -15.09
C MET A 127 11.69 -13.98 -13.65
N GLY A 128 10.57 -14.39 -13.05
CA GLY A 128 10.26 -14.05 -11.65
C GLY A 128 9.71 -12.63 -11.47
N LEU A 129 9.12 -12.06 -12.51
CA LEU A 129 8.34 -10.83 -12.43
C LEU A 129 6.86 -11.17 -12.47
N THR A 130 6.07 -10.43 -11.70
CA THR A 130 4.61 -10.53 -11.65
C THR A 130 4.04 -9.15 -11.91
N VAL A 131 3.13 -9.03 -12.86
CA VAL A 131 2.31 -7.81 -13.00
C VAL A 131 1.12 -7.89 -12.07
N ILE A 132 0.80 -6.77 -11.43
CA ILE A 132 -0.38 -6.59 -10.58
C ILE A 132 -1.15 -5.40 -11.12
N ILE A 133 -2.44 -5.58 -11.40
CA ILE A 133 -3.38 -4.49 -11.74
C ILE A 133 -4.31 -4.31 -10.54
N GLY A 134 -4.29 -3.11 -9.95
CA GLY A 134 -4.96 -2.75 -8.71
C GLY A 134 -3.97 -2.63 -7.55
N SER A 135 -4.01 -1.49 -6.85
CA SER A 135 -3.13 -1.22 -5.69
C SER A 135 -3.74 -1.65 -4.36
N HIS A 136 -5.00 -2.06 -4.36
CA HIS A 136 -5.77 -2.41 -3.16
C HIS A 136 -5.81 -3.93 -3.02
N LEU A 137 -4.73 -4.47 -2.42
CA LEU A 137 -4.50 -5.92 -2.35
C LEU A 137 -5.28 -6.62 -1.23
N ASP A 138 -5.94 -5.87 -0.36
CA ASP A 138 -6.74 -6.43 0.74
C ASP A 138 -7.97 -7.17 0.20
N ASP A 139 -8.16 -8.39 0.69
CA ASP A 139 -9.37 -9.17 0.48
C ASP A 139 -10.41 -8.81 1.57
N LEU A 140 -11.52 -8.21 1.15
CA LEU A 140 -12.60 -7.78 2.03
C LEU A 140 -13.79 -8.76 2.04
N THR A 141 -13.59 -10.02 1.66
CA THR A 141 -14.67 -11.00 1.53
C THR A 141 -15.46 -11.22 2.84
N ASP A 142 -14.80 -11.06 3.98
CA ASP A 142 -15.42 -11.22 5.31
C ASP A 142 -16.14 -9.96 5.84
N ILE A 143 -16.12 -8.86 5.08
CA ILE A 143 -16.82 -7.61 5.45
C ILE A 143 -18.21 -7.58 4.84
N SER A 144 -19.21 -7.10 5.59
CA SER A 144 -20.58 -6.91 5.10
C SER A 144 -21.28 -5.78 5.88
N PRO A 145 -21.90 -4.80 5.20
CA PRO A 145 -21.79 -4.54 3.75
C PRO A 145 -20.40 -4.00 3.38
N TYR A 146 -19.95 -4.23 2.15
CA TYR A 146 -18.68 -3.69 1.66
C TYR A 146 -18.92 -2.45 0.78
N LEU A 147 -17.98 -1.49 0.83
CA LEU A 147 -18.02 -0.25 0.03
C LEU A 147 -17.34 -0.40 -1.33
N ARG A 148 -16.52 -1.42 -1.52
CA ARG A 148 -15.95 -1.84 -2.80
C ARG A 148 -16.03 -3.35 -2.94
N LEU A 149 -15.84 -3.88 -4.15
CA LEU A 149 -15.75 -5.34 -4.31
C LEU A 149 -14.62 -5.89 -3.42
N PRO A 150 -14.82 -7.03 -2.78
CA PRO A 150 -13.86 -7.61 -1.86
C PRO A 150 -12.47 -7.82 -2.50
N VAL A 151 -12.44 -8.34 -3.72
CA VAL A 151 -11.22 -8.54 -4.49
C VAL A 151 -11.26 -7.66 -5.74
N VAL A 152 -10.34 -6.69 -5.82
CA VAL A 152 -10.28 -5.71 -6.92
C VAL A 152 -8.98 -5.81 -7.73
N THR A 153 -8.13 -6.78 -7.41
CA THR A 153 -6.81 -6.94 -8.02
C THR A 153 -6.75 -8.16 -8.93
N THR A 154 -5.92 -8.06 -9.95
CA THR A 154 -5.57 -9.18 -10.81
C THR A 154 -4.06 -9.23 -10.94
N SER A 155 -3.47 -10.41 -10.79
CA SER A 155 -2.03 -10.60 -10.96
C SER A 155 -1.72 -11.71 -11.94
N LYS A 156 -0.57 -11.59 -12.63
CA LYS A 156 -0.08 -12.59 -13.57
C LYS A 156 1.44 -12.63 -13.57
N GLN A 157 1.99 -13.83 -13.48
CA GLN A 157 3.43 -14.04 -13.69
C GLN A 157 3.80 -13.69 -15.14
N LEU A 158 4.89 -12.95 -15.30
CA LEU A 158 5.44 -12.56 -16.60
C LEU A 158 6.51 -13.54 -17.05
N PHE A 159 6.54 -13.77 -18.36
CA PHE A 159 7.51 -14.62 -19.03
C PHE A 159 8.19 -13.85 -20.17
N PRO A 160 9.38 -14.26 -20.63
CA PRO A 160 9.98 -13.72 -21.84
C PRO A 160 9.01 -13.73 -23.03
N GLY A 161 9.02 -12.67 -23.82
CA GLY A 161 8.10 -12.46 -24.92
C GLY A 161 6.84 -11.67 -24.54
N LYS A 162 5.76 -11.88 -25.29
CA LYS A 162 4.50 -11.14 -25.14
C LYS A 162 3.60 -11.75 -24.06
N ASN A 163 3.24 -10.95 -23.08
CA ASN A 163 2.29 -11.27 -22.02
C ASN A 163 1.06 -10.38 -22.15
N THR A 164 -0.11 -10.89 -21.80
CA THR A 164 -1.36 -10.12 -21.76
C THR A 164 -2.04 -10.31 -20.43
N ILE A 165 -2.62 -9.25 -19.91
CA ILE A 165 -3.43 -9.26 -18.67
C ILE A 165 -4.59 -8.29 -18.82
N ARG A 166 -5.68 -8.57 -18.12
CA ARG A 166 -6.86 -7.72 -18.05
C ARG A 166 -7.43 -7.77 -16.65
N ASN A 167 -7.85 -6.62 -16.13
CA ASN A 167 -8.62 -6.54 -14.89
C ASN A 167 -9.99 -5.91 -15.20
N PRO A 168 -11.12 -6.56 -14.88
CA PRO A 168 -12.44 -6.02 -15.15
C PRO A 168 -12.70 -4.65 -14.53
N LEU A 169 -12.05 -4.33 -13.41
CA LEU A 169 -12.21 -3.08 -12.68
C LEU A 169 -11.14 -2.04 -13.03
N GLY A 170 -10.06 -2.47 -13.67
CA GLY A 170 -8.89 -1.62 -13.88
C GLY A 170 -8.06 -1.42 -12.62
N GLY A 171 -7.22 -0.38 -12.61
CA GLY A 171 -6.40 -0.02 -11.45
C GLY A 171 -4.96 0.31 -11.82
N MET A 172 -4.21 0.78 -10.84
CA MET A 172 -2.78 1.06 -10.97
C MET A 172 -2.01 -0.21 -11.33
N ILE A 173 -1.01 -0.07 -12.18
CA ILE A 173 -0.17 -1.21 -12.61
C ILE A 173 1.11 -1.21 -11.79
N TRP A 174 1.38 -2.30 -11.10
CA TRP A 174 2.63 -2.56 -10.40
C TRP A 174 3.36 -3.77 -10.98
N ILE A 175 4.68 -3.77 -10.86
CA ILE A 175 5.52 -4.94 -11.16
C ILE A 175 6.15 -5.40 -9.85
N GLU A 176 5.88 -6.62 -9.46
CA GLU A 176 6.52 -7.26 -8.31
C GLU A 176 7.63 -8.19 -8.79
N LYS A 177 8.79 -8.06 -8.18
CA LYS A 177 9.92 -8.95 -8.39
C LYS A 177 9.87 -10.10 -7.37
N SER A 178 10.13 -11.34 -7.79
CA SER A 178 10.36 -12.43 -6.85
C SER A 178 11.53 -12.10 -5.93
N LYS A 179 11.43 -12.49 -4.67
CA LYS A 179 12.41 -12.20 -3.63
C LYS A 179 13.83 -12.69 -3.97
N ASP A 180 13.93 -13.77 -4.76
CA ASP A 180 15.19 -14.40 -5.12
C ASP A 180 15.78 -13.92 -6.45
N VAL A 181 15.08 -13.04 -7.17
CA VAL A 181 15.56 -12.51 -8.45
C VAL A 181 16.62 -11.43 -8.22
N ASN A 182 17.80 -11.64 -8.79
CA ASN A 182 18.84 -10.62 -8.95
C ASN A 182 19.04 -10.39 -10.46
N GLY A 183 18.52 -9.28 -10.95
CA GLY A 183 18.59 -8.90 -12.36
C GLY A 183 19.51 -7.72 -12.64
N SER A 184 19.44 -7.22 -13.86
CA SER A 184 20.16 -6.02 -14.29
C SER A 184 19.54 -4.76 -13.71
N ALA A 185 20.35 -3.74 -13.45
CA ALA A 185 19.89 -2.39 -13.13
C ALA A 185 19.19 -1.70 -14.33
N ASP A 186 19.48 -2.13 -15.55
CA ASP A 186 19.00 -1.54 -16.79
C ASP A 186 17.95 -2.43 -17.48
N PHE A 187 17.12 -3.15 -16.73
CA PHE A 187 16.06 -3.97 -17.30
C PHE A 187 14.96 -3.08 -17.91
N VAL A 188 14.51 -3.42 -19.12
CA VAL A 188 13.46 -2.68 -19.83
C VAL A 188 12.36 -3.63 -20.31
N MET A 189 11.11 -3.25 -20.10
CA MET A 189 9.93 -3.89 -20.70
C MET A 189 9.08 -2.86 -21.44
N GLU A 190 8.32 -3.33 -22.43
CA GLU A 190 7.35 -2.52 -23.16
C GLU A 190 5.95 -2.78 -22.61
N ILE A 191 5.18 -1.72 -22.32
CA ILE A 191 3.79 -1.80 -21.83
C ILE A 191 2.88 -1.02 -22.77
N ASN A 192 1.84 -1.70 -23.27
CA ASN A 192 0.85 -1.15 -24.20
C ASN A 192 -0.57 -1.27 -23.63
N GLY A 193 -1.43 -0.29 -23.93
CA GLY A 193 -2.84 -0.30 -23.60
C GLY A 193 -3.17 0.27 -22.22
N ALA A 194 -2.19 0.89 -21.54
CA ALA A 194 -2.39 1.54 -20.25
C ALA A 194 -2.47 3.06 -20.41
N TYR A 195 -3.03 3.74 -19.41
CA TYR A 195 -3.05 5.20 -19.29
C TYR A 195 -1.91 5.68 -18.40
N ARG A 196 -1.42 6.90 -18.62
CA ARG A 196 -0.45 7.51 -17.70
C ARG A 196 -1.15 7.95 -16.42
N SER A 197 -0.69 7.45 -15.29
CA SER A 197 -1.07 7.97 -13.99
C SER A 197 -0.43 9.36 -13.78
N PRO A 198 -1.14 10.34 -13.19
CA PRO A 198 -0.59 11.65 -12.89
C PRO A 198 0.28 11.60 -11.62
N ASP A 199 1.28 10.72 -11.60
CA ASP A 199 2.17 10.53 -10.47
C ASP A 199 3.05 11.76 -10.24
N PHE A 200 3.33 12.04 -8.95
CA PHE A 200 4.38 12.97 -8.58
C PHE A 200 5.62 12.22 -8.14
N ILE A 201 6.76 12.48 -8.75
CA ILE A 201 8.04 11.84 -8.43
C ILE A 201 9.02 12.93 -8.01
N VAL A 202 9.48 12.87 -6.75
CA VAL A 202 10.42 13.85 -6.21
C VAL A 202 11.68 13.94 -7.09
N GLY A 203 12.12 15.16 -7.36
CA GLY A 203 13.32 15.41 -8.16
C GLY A 203 13.16 15.28 -9.68
N SER A 204 12.02 14.79 -10.19
CA SER A 204 11.79 14.65 -11.64
C SER A 204 10.51 15.30 -12.15
N THR A 205 9.50 15.49 -11.32
CA THR A 205 8.21 16.06 -11.73
C THR A 205 8.20 17.58 -11.52
N ASP A 206 7.84 18.32 -12.56
CA ASP A 206 7.55 19.76 -12.46
C ASP A 206 6.19 19.99 -11.83
N VAL A 207 6.11 20.80 -10.79
CA VAL A 207 4.88 21.04 -10.01
C VAL A 207 3.76 21.65 -10.87
N THR A 208 4.08 22.63 -11.72
CA THR A 208 3.08 23.34 -12.53
C THR A 208 2.48 22.41 -13.57
N ALA A 209 3.32 21.67 -14.28
CA ALA A 209 2.89 20.69 -15.27
C ALA A 209 2.07 19.54 -14.61
N TRP A 210 2.46 19.14 -13.41
CA TRP A 210 1.75 18.12 -12.66
C TRP A 210 0.34 18.56 -12.22
N VAL A 211 0.19 19.76 -11.70
CA VAL A 211 -1.12 20.32 -11.34
C VAL A 211 -2.04 20.41 -12.55
N GLU A 212 -1.50 20.80 -13.71
CA GLU A 212 -2.27 20.81 -14.96
C GLU A 212 -2.66 19.40 -15.39
N GLN A 213 -1.76 18.43 -15.26
CA GLN A 213 -2.07 17.02 -15.52
C GLN A 213 -3.16 16.50 -14.58
N LEU A 214 -3.10 16.81 -13.27
CA LEU A 214 -4.15 16.45 -12.31
C LEU A 214 -5.53 16.98 -12.70
N ARG A 215 -5.60 18.17 -13.30
CA ARG A 215 -6.85 18.80 -13.71
C ARG A 215 -7.41 18.23 -15.00
N THR A 216 -6.55 17.81 -15.90
CA THR A 216 -6.93 17.41 -17.26
C THR A 216 -7.17 15.92 -17.41
N THR A 217 -6.48 15.06 -16.67
CA THR A 217 -6.69 13.61 -16.72
C THR A 217 -7.93 13.18 -15.93
N THR A 218 -8.52 12.07 -16.34
CA THR A 218 -9.61 11.38 -15.63
C THR A 218 -9.13 10.13 -14.89
N VAL A 219 -7.83 9.77 -14.98
CA VAL A 219 -7.25 8.64 -14.26
C VAL A 219 -7.48 8.82 -12.76
N PRO A 220 -8.18 7.88 -12.07
CA PRO A 220 -8.72 8.15 -10.73
C PRO A 220 -7.70 8.03 -9.60
N TRP A 221 -6.58 7.34 -9.82
CA TRP A 221 -5.56 7.09 -8.79
C TRP A 221 -4.18 7.46 -9.29
N LEU A 222 -3.33 7.87 -8.36
CA LEU A 222 -1.94 8.24 -8.62
C LEU A 222 -1.04 7.85 -7.44
N GLU A 223 0.27 7.91 -7.66
CA GLU A 223 1.26 7.79 -6.59
C GLU A 223 2.05 9.09 -6.38
N LEU A 224 2.21 9.44 -5.10
CA LEU A 224 3.17 10.42 -4.65
C LEU A 224 4.43 9.65 -4.24
N ARG A 225 5.53 9.83 -4.99
CA ARG A 225 6.72 8.99 -4.85
C ARG A 225 7.94 9.78 -4.41
N GLY A 226 8.43 9.49 -3.20
CA GLY A 226 9.77 9.81 -2.75
C GLY A 226 10.77 8.70 -3.10
N ARG A 227 11.95 8.74 -2.47
CA ARG A 227 12.98 7.69 -2.57
C ARG A 227 12.63 6.49 -1.69
N HIS A 228 12.13 6.77 -0.48
CA HIS A 228 11.84 5.79 0.56
C HIS A 228 10.34 5.61 0.83
N VAL A 229 9.48 6.40 0.18
CA VAL A 229 8.04 6.35 0.34
C VAL A 229 7.30 6.33 -1.01
N ALA A 230 6.15 5.67 -1.07
CA ALA A 230 5.22 5.70 -2.19
C ALA A 230 3.78 5.67 -1.65
N PHE A 231 3.03 6.72 -1.91
CA PHE A 231 1.66 6.90 -1.42
C PHE A 231 0.67 6.78 -2.57
N SER A 232 -0.20 5.77 -2.54
CA SER A 232 -1.30 5.62 -3.50
C SER A 232 -2.50 6.41 -3.00
N VAL A 233 -2.89 7.44 -3.75
CA VAL A 233 -3.94 8.39 -3.36
C VAL A 233 -4.96 8.58 -4.47
N GLN A 234 -6.19 8.92 -4.11
CA GLN A 234 -7.24 9.22 -5.07
C GLN A 234 -7.05 10.63 -5.64
N ARG A 235 -7.02 10.74 -6.99
CA ARG A 235 -6.78 11.99 -7.71
C ARG A 235 -7.76 13.10 -7.33
N GLU A 236 -9.05 12.80 -7.35
CA GLU A 236 -10.10 13.79 -7.08
C GLU A 236 -9.95 14.42 -5.71
N ARG A 237 -9.78 13.61 -4.66
CA ARG A 237 -9.58 14.14 -3.29
C ARG A 237 -8.32 14.97 -3.14
N LEU A 238 -7.23 14.54 -3.79
CA LEU A 238 -5.99 15.32 -3.77
C LEU A 238 -6.16 16.64 -4.52
N LEU A 239 -6.85 16.63 -5.66
CA LEU A 239 -7.14 17.83 -6.43
C LEU A 239 -8.04 18.81 -5.67
N ASP A 240 -9.07 18.31 -4.97
CA ASP A 240 -9.92 19.14 -4.10
C ASP A 240 -9.08 19.80 -3.00
N MET A 241 -8.22 19.03 -2.35
CA MET A 241 -7.33 19.55 -1.31
C MET A 241 -6.35 20.62 -1.84
N ILE A 242 -5.83 20.44 -3.07
CA ILE A 242 -4.97 21.43 -3.75
C ILE A 242 -5.77 22.68 -4.16
N ASN A 243 -7.03 22.53 -4.56
CA ASN A 243 -7.89 23.66 -4.89
C ASN A 243 -8.24 24.48 -3.64
N ASP A 244 -8.44 23.82 -2.50
CA ASP A 244 -8.69 24.48 -1.21
C ASP A 244 -7.41 25.16 -0.65
N ASP A 245 -6.25 24.51 -0.82
CA ASP A 245 -4.95 25.02 -0.40
C ASP A 245 -3.87 24.74 -1.46
N PRO A 246 -3.60 25.68 -2.39
CA PRO A 246 -2.58 25.53 -3.44
C PRO A 246 -1.16 25.30 -2.89
N THR A 247 -0.88 25.66 -1.64
CA THR A 247 0.45 25.45 -1.04
C THR A 247 0.79 23.97 -0.91
N ILE A 248 -0.18 23.08 -0.90
CA ILE A 248 0.02 21.63 -0.90
C ILE A 248 0.77 21.18 -2.15
N ALA A 249 0.35 21.65 -3.33
CA ALA A 249 1.05 21.33 -4.57
C ALA A 249 2.44 22.00 -4.63
N GLU A 250 2.53 23.27 -4.26
CA GLU A 250 3.80 24.01 -4.25
C GLU A 250 4.85 23.35 -3.33
N LYS A 251 4.40 22.78 -2.21
CA LYS A 251 5.25 22.13 -1.21
C LYS A 251 5.38 20.61 -1.39
N MET A 252 4.78 20.01 -2.41
CA MET A 252 4.84 18.57 -2.63
C MET A 252 6.28 18.02 -2.70
N PRO A 253 7.23 18.66 -3.38
CA PRO A 253 8.64 18.23 -3.32
C PRO A 253 9.17 18.19 -1.89
N ASN A 254 8.95 19.26 -1.12
CA ASN A 254 9.39 19.35 0.27
C ASN A 254 8.69 18.30 1.17
N THR A 255 7.42 18.01 0.91
CA THR A 255 6.65 16.99 1.65
C THR A 255 7.28 15.63 1.48
N LEU A 256 7.55 15.21 0.23
CA LEU A 256 8.13 13.90 -0.05
C LEU A 256 9.59 13.80 0.41
N GLU A 257 10.38 14.86 0.27
CA GLU A 257 11.73 14.91 0.85
C GLU A 257 11.71 14.82 2.38
N ALA A 258 10.74 15.45 3.04
CA ALA A 258 10.59 15.36 4.49
C ALA A 258 10.20 13.93 4.92
N TRP A 259 9.33 13.24 4.17
CA TRP A 259 9.02 11.84 4.39
C TRP A 259 10.24 10.93 4.19
N ASP A 260 11.00 11.11 3.09
CA ASP A 260 12.22 10.36 2.83
C ASP A 260 13.23 10.54 3.97
N ASN A 261 13.45 11.77 4.41
CA ASN A 261 14.35 12.10 5.52
C ASN A 261 13.84 11.51 6.84
N ALA A 262 12.52 11.49 7.06
CA ALA A 262 11.94 10.90 8.25
C ALA A 262 12.17 9.38 8.30
N VAL A 263 11.92 8.68 7.19
CA VAL A 263 12.15 7.23 7.09
C VAL A 263 13.63 6.91 7.24
N GLU A 264 14.51 7.59 6.53
CA GLU A 264 15.95 7.34 6.60
C GLU A 264 16.53 7.65 7.99
N THR A 265 16.19 8.81 8.57
CA THR A 265 16.78 9.27 9.83
C THR A 265 16.20 8.58 11.04
N TYR A 266 14.87 8.39 11.08
CA TYR A 266 14.16 7.99 12.30
C TYR A 266 13.77 6.51 12.33
N TYR A 267 13.68 5.85 11.17
CA TYR A 267 13.52 4.41 11.14
C TYR A 267 14.84 3.72 10.79
N TYR A 268 15.43 3.96 9.64
CA TYR A 268 16.62 3.22 9.21
C TYR A 268 17.80 3.48 10.16
N ASN A 269 18.21 4.73 10.33
CA ASN A 269 19.37 5.05 11.18
C ASN A 269 19.13 4.72 12.66
N TYR A 270 17.88 4.82 13.14
CA TYR A 270 17.54 4.44 14.50
C TYR A 270 17.77 2.95 14.76
N TYR A 271 17.46 2.10 13.78
CA TYR A 271 17.73 0.66 13.82
C TYR A 271 19.11 0.28 13.27
N SER A 272 20.03 1.26 13.12
CA SER A 272 21.37 1.07 12.56
C SER A 272 21.39 0.53 11.13
N LEU A 273 20.30 0.69 10.39
CA LEU A 273 20.20 0.34 8.99
C LEU A 273 20.76 1.46 8.10
N GLN A 274 21.47 1.11 7.05
CA GLN A 274 22.13 2.04 6.15
C GLN A 274 21.71 1.78 4.70
N VAL A 275 21.38 2.84 3.98
CA VAL A 275 21.07 2.75 2.55
C VAL A 275 22.29 2.26 1.78
N GLY A 276 22.13 1.20 0.99
CA GLY A 276 23.20 0.64 0.17
C GLY A 276 24.27 -0.14 0.91
N ALA A 277 24.14 -0.41 2.22
CA ALA A 277 25.12 -1.23 2.96
C ALA A 277 25.35 -2.59 2.29
N GLN A 278 26.59 -3.07 2.33
CA GLN A 278 26.95 -4.37 1.76
C GLN A 278 26.55 -5.53 2.69
N ASP A 279 26.60 -5.27 3.99
CA ASP A 279 26.11 -6.22 4.99
C ASP A 279 24.57 -6.18 5.04
N PHE A 280 23.94 -7.31 4.79
CA PHE A 280 22.49 -7.42 4.77
C PHE A 280 21.83 -7.16 6.11
N SER A 281 22.49 -7.50 7.21
CA SER A 281 21.96 -7.24 8.56
C SER A 281 21.92 -5.77 8.94
N MET A 282 22.63 -4.93 8.18
CA MET A 282 22.69 -3.48 8.39
C MET A 282 22.11 -2.70 7.18
N ARG A 283 21.64 -3.39 6.15
CA ARG A 283 21.16 -2.74 4.94
C ARG A 283 19.71 -2.30 5.09
N ALA A 284 19.43 -1.02 4.88
CA ALA A 284 18.08 -0.51 4.75
C ALA A 284 17.37 -1.12 3.53
N PRO A 285 16.04 -1.28 3.56
CA PRO A 285 15.28 -1.74 2.40
C PRO A 285 15.53 -0.92 1.14
N ASP A 286 15.72 -1.58 0.01
CA ASP A 286 15.90 -0.91 -1.30
C ASP A 286 14.56 -0.48 -1.93
N PHE A 287 13.44 -0.99 -1.41
CA PHE A 287 12.08 -0.67 -1.86
C PHE A 287 11.41 0.33 -0.93
N PRO A 288 10.57 1.24 -1.47
CA PRO A 288 9.93 2.27 -0.66
C PRO A 288 8.85 1.69 0.25
N GLU A 289 8.67 2.30 1.41
CA GLU A 289 7.49 2.13 2.25
C GLU A 289 6.24 2.55 1.47
N ARG A 290 5.22 1.68 1.45
CA ARG A 290 3.98 1.99 0.75
C ARG A 290 2.87 2.32 1.72
N VAL A 291 2.12 3.38 1.40
CA VAL A 291 0.85 3.68 2.05
C VAL A 291 -0.22 3.76 0.95
N VAL A 292 -1.24 2.95 1.08
CA VAL A 292 -2.37 2.90 0.13
C VAL A 292 -3.61 3.41 0.84
N LEU A 293 -4.24 4.46 0.30
CA LEU A 293 -5.53 4.92 0.79
C LEU A 293 -6.63 4.04 0.19
N ASP A 294 -7.50 3.48 1.02
CA ASP A 294 -8.62 2.63 0.60
C ASP A 294 -9.95 3.18 1.15
N VAL A 295 -11.04 2.87 0.48
CA VAL A 295 -12.39 3.30 0.89
C VAL A 295 -12.91 2.50 2.08
N GLU A 296 -12.33 1.33 2.34
CA GLU A 296 -12.73 0.42 3.40
C GLU A 296 -11.54 -0.40 3.88
N LEU A 297 -11.47 -0.66 5.19
CA LEU A 297 -10.44 -1.49 5.81
C LEU A 297 -11.07 -2.64 6.59
N LEU A 298 -10.33 -3.74 6.71
CA LEU A 298 -10.68 -4.85 7.60
C LEU A 298 -10.85 -4.35 9.05
N ASP A 299 -11.79 -4.94 9.78
CA ASP A 299 -12.05 -4.69 11.20
C ASP A 299 -12.45 -3.23 11.55
N ASN A 300 -12.99 -2.47 10.61
CA ASN A 300 -13.38 -1.07 10.79
C ASN A 300 -12.27 -0.17 11.37
N LEU A 301 -11.03 -0.48 11.06
CA LEU A 301 -9.87 0.32 11.44
C LEU A 301 -9.75 1.56 10.55
N TYR A 302 -9.04 2.58 11.05
CA TYR A 302 -8.66 3.75 10.25
C TYR A 302 -7.37 3.53 9.49
N ILE A 303 -6.49 2.68 10.02
CA ILE A 303 -5.17 2.38 9.47
C ILE A 303 -4.72 1.01 9.99
N ARG A 304 -4.09 0.26 9.11
CA ARG A 304 -3.54 -1.07 9.44
C ARG A 304 -2.26 -1.34 8.65
N ASN A 305 -1.46 -2.25 9.18
CA ASN A 305 -0.36 -2.82 8.43
C ASN A 305 -0.85 -4.04 7.64
N ALA A 306 -0.47 -4.11 6.38
CA ALA A 306 -0.69 -5.23 5.47
C ALA A 306 0.67 -5.73 4.97
N ASP A 307 0.70 -6.92 4.38
CA ASP A 307 1.95 -7.54 3.91
C ASP A 307 2.66 -6.76 2.78
N TYR A 308 1.96 -5.84 2.15
CA TYR A 308 2.48 -4.99 1.06
C TYR A 308 2.72 -3.53 1.48
N GLY A 309 2.39 -3.15 2.70
CA GLY A 309 2.59 -1.80 3.22
C GLY A 309 1.55 -1.42 4.27
N VAL A 310 1.31 -0.13 4.41
CA VAL A 310 0.27 0.43 5.27
C VAL A 310 -0.98 0.71 4.43
N VAL A 311 -2.14 0.27 4.90
CA VAL A 311 -3.44 0.63 4.32
C VAL A 311 -4.13 1.60 5.25
N ALA A 312 -4.58 2.72 4.74
CA ALA A 312 -5.23 3.77 5.50
C ALA A 312 -6.57 4.15 4.87
N LEU A 313 -7.56 4.50 5.70
CA LEU A 313 -8.86 4.91 5.20
C LEU A 313 -8.75 6.20 4.39
N ASN A 314 -9.35 6.25 3.20
CA ASN A 314 -9.32 7.40 2.30
C ASN A 314 -10.17 8.56 2.85
N THR A 315 -9.69 9.20 3.91
CA THR A 315 -10.28 10.38 4.53
C THR A 315 -9.43 11.62 4.25
N ASN A 316 -10.05 12.81 4.29
CA ASN A 316 -9.31 14.06 4.16
C ASN A 316 -8.25 14.22 5.27
N TYR A 317 -8.51 13.68 6.46
CA TYR A 317 -7.57 13.70 7.57
C TYR A 317 -6.29 12.91 7.24
N LEU A 318 -6.41 11.63 6.83
CA LEU A 318 -5.25 10.80 6.53
C LEU A 318 -4.54 11.21 5.23
N LEU A 319 -5.28 11.68 4.21
CA LEU A 319 -4.67 12.29 3.03
C LEU A 319 -3.86 13.53 3.40
N ASN A 320 -4.36 14.37 4.32
CA ASN A 320 -3.65 15.55 4.79
C ASN A 320 -2.37 15.18 5.56
N GLU A 321 -2.39 14.10 6.37
CA GLU A 321 -1.18 13.59 7.02
C GLU A 321 -0.08 13.18 6.01
N LEU A 322 -0.47 12.64 4.84
CA LEU A 322 0.45 12.19 3.80
C LEU A 322 0.98 13.35 2.94
N ALA A 323 0.08 14.24 2.49
CA ALA A 323 0.33 15.16 1.40
C ALA A 323 0.63 16.61 1.83
N SER A 324 0.32 16.99 3.08
CA SER A 324 0.53 18.35 3.57
C SER A 324 1.87 18.50 4.27
N TYR A 325 2.74 19.36 3.71
CA TYR A 325 4.01 19.72 4.32
C TYR A 325 3.82 20.34 5.70
N GLN A 326 2.80 21.19 5.86
CA GLN A 326 2.49 21.83 7.13
C GLN A 326 2.09 20.81 8.19
N THR A 327 1.23 19.85 7.84
CA THR A 327 0.79 18.78 8.76
C THR A 327 1.96 17.91 9.17
N LEU A 328 2.82 17.53 8.21
CA LEU A 328 4.01 16.73 8.48
C LEU A 328 4.97 17.49 9.42
N LYS A 329 5.26 18.75 9.10
CA LYS A 329 6.16 19.62 9.88
C LYS A 329 5.61 19.94 11.28
N SER A 330 4.32 20.00 11.46
CA SER A 330 3.70 20.22 12.78
C SER A 330 3.70 18.97 13.66
N GLY A 331 4.19 17.83 13.17
CA GLY A 331 4.16 16.55 13.89
C GLY A 331 2.75 15.97 14.02
N ASN A 332 1.80 16.39 13.16
CA ASN A 332 0.41 15.92 13.19
C ASN A 332 0.16 14.71 12.30
N SER A 333 1.17 14.18 11.60
CA SER A 333 1.08 12.92 10.81
C SER A 333 1.22 11.68 11.71
N VAL A 334 0.54 11.68 12.85
CA VAL A 334 0.73 10.71 13.93
C VAL A 334 0.30 9.30 13.53
N ALA A 335 -0.83 9.17 12.84
CA ALA A 335 -1.38 7.86 12.49
C ALA A 335 -0.49 7.13 11.49
N ILE A 336 -0.03 7.83 10.47
CA ILE A 336 0.86 7.28 9.44
C ILE A 336 2.22 6.92 10.03
N PHE A 337 2.83 7.80 10.83
CA PHE A 337 4.09 7.50 11.49
C PHE A 337 4.00 6.29 12.42
N ASN A 338 2.94 6.19 13.20
CA ASN A 338 2.72 5.05 14.08
C ASN A 338 2.56 3.73 13.30
N ALA A 339 1.89 3.78 12.15
CA ALA A 339 1.75 2.61 11.30
C ALA A 339 3.09 2.19 10.69
N LEU A 340 3.87 3.12 10.16
CA LEU A 340 5.21 2.85 9.64
C LEU A 340 6.15 2.35 10.75
N TYR A 341 6.07 2.93 11.96
CA TYR A 341 6.86 2.45 13.09
C TYR A 341 6.60 0.97 13.42
N ARG A 342 5.34 0.51 13.31
CA ARG A 342 5.01 -0.89 13.58
C ARG A 342 5.76 -1.86 12.67
N ASN A 343 6.07 -1.46 11.43
CA ASN A 343 6.88 -2.25 10.51
C ASN A 343 8.30 -2.47 11.07
N TYR A 344 8.85 -1.44 11.72
CA TYR A 344 10.22 -1.44 12.28
C TYR A 344 10.29 -1.83 13.75
N SER A 345 9.17 -2.13 14.41
CA SER A 345 9.24 -2.63 15.80
C SER A 345 9.94 -3.99 15.84
N PHE A 346 10.74 -4.22 16.90
CA PHE A 346 11.48 -5.48 17.08
C PHE A 346 10.52 -6.68 17.14
N ARG A 347 10.89 -7.74 16.43
CA ARG A 347 10.06 -8.93 16.24
C ARG A 347 9.90 -9.79 17.49
N ASP A 348 10.98 -9.98 18.25
CA ASP A 348 11.06 -11.01 19.29
C ASP A 348 11.06 -10.48 20.73
N ILE A 349 10.81 -9.19 20.95
CA ILE A 349 10.74 -8.66 22.30
C ILE A 349 9.41 -9.04 22.95
N LYS A 350 9.44 -10.13 23.70
CA LYS A 350 8.31 -10.65 24.49
C LYS A 350 8.46 -10.20 25.95
N SER A 351 8.17 -8.93 26.22
CA SER A 351 8.11 -8.46 27.61
C SER A 351 6.72 -7.96 27.93
N PRO A 352 6.17 -8.25 29.13
CA PRO A 352 4.84 -7.77 29.54
C PRO A 352 4.68 -6.25 29.55
N TRP A 353 5.79 -5.52 29.61
CA TRP A 353 5.83 -4.04 29.63
C TRP A 353 6.25 -3.43 28.28
N TRP A 354 6.54 -4.27 27.26
CA TRP A 354 7.03 -3.78 25.96
C TRP A 354 5.99 -2.97 25.19
N SER A 355 4.71 -3.24 25.38
CA SER A 355 3.66 -2.44 24.74
C SER A 355 3.72 -0.98 25.13
N GLU A 356 3.94 -0.71 26.42
CA GLU A 356 4.04 0.65 26.96
C GLU A 356 5.33 1.34 26.50
N VAL A 357 6.45 0.60 26.51
CA VAL A 357 7.73 1.10 25.98
C VAL A 357 7.64 1.34 24.47
N SER A 358 6.98 0.44 23.72
CA SER A 358 6.85 0.60 22.28
C SER A 358 6.06 1.86 21.90
N ASP A 359 5.06 2.25 22.72
CA ASP A 359 4.32 3.50 22.48
C ASP A 359 5.19 4.74 22.72
N ALA A 360 6.10 4.68 23.69
CA ALA A 360 7.08 5.73 23.90
C ALA A 360 8.10 5.80 22.74
N VAL A 361 8.58 4.67 22.25
CA VAL A 361 9.51 4.61 21.11
C VAL A 361 8.88 5.14 19.82
N LYS A 362 7.60 4.91 19.58
CA LYS A 362 6.85 5.50 18.44
C LYS A 362 6.91 7.03 18.42
N ALA A 363 6.99 7.64 19.59
CA ALA A 363 7.04 9.09 19.73
C ALA A 363 8.42 9.69 19.40
N ILE A 364 9.50 8.91 19.46
CA ILE A 364 10.86 9.42 19.23
C ILE A 364 11.02 10.05 17.83
N PRO A 365 10.61 9.40 16.72
CA PRO A 365 10.71 10.00 15.40
C PRO A 365 9.97 11.34 15.30
N LEU A 366 8.76 11.39 15.83
CA LEU A 366 7.94 12.61 15.83
C LEU A 366 8.58 13.71 16.69
N TYR A 367 9.14 13.34 17.85
CA TYR A 367 9.86 14.29 18.69
C TYR A 367 11.11 14.85 17.99
N ARG A 368 11.91 13.99 17.35
CA ARG A 368 13.11 14.41 16.63
C ARG A 368 12.80 15.28 15.41
N MET A 369 11.74 14.98 14.69
CA MET A 369 11.24 15.85 13.64
C MET A 369 10.84 17.21 14.19
N ALA A 370 10.07 17.22 15.26
CA ALA A 370 9.64 18.43 15.94
C ALA A 370 10.83 19.27 16.43
N GLU A 371 11.82 18.64 17.04
CA GLU A 371 13.00 19.32 17.56
C GLU A 371 13.87 19.94 16.46
N LYS A 372 14.09 19.23 15.34
CA LYS A 372 15.01 19.63 14.28
C LYS A 372 14.40 20.47 13.17
N GLY A 373 13.09 20.34 12.91
CA GLY A 373 12.47 20.97 11.76
C GLY A 373 11.37 21.96 12.05
N LEU A 374 10.73 21.87 13.20
CA LEU A 374 9.46 22.57 13.46
C LEU A 374 9.59 23.80 14.32
N ARG A 375 10.59 23.82 15.21
CA ARG A 375 10.85 25.01 16.05
C ARG A 375 11.32 26.19 15.22
N GLU A 376 12.00 25.94 14.11
CA GLU A 376 12.46 26.99 13.20
C GLU A 376 11.32 27.61 12.41
N ASP A 377 10.27 26.85 12.10
CA ASP A 377 9.13 27.30 11.29
C ASP A 377 7.93 27.78 12.13
N GLY A 378 7.98 27.62 13.45
CA GLY A 378 6.97 28.15 14.38
C GLY A 378 5.63 27.39 14.39
N TYR A 379 5.56 26.20 13.83
CA TYR A 379 4.34 25.39 13.84
C TYR A 379 4.09 24.74 15.21
N PRO A 380 2.85 24.78 15.71
CA PRO A 380 2.50 24.10 16.96
C PRO A 380 2.49 22.58 16.77
N MET A 381 3.05 21.85 17.71
CA MET A 381 2.98 20.38 17.72
C MET A 381 1.61 19.92 18.21
N GLY A 382 1.01 18.99 17.47
CA GLY A 382 -0.22 18.33 17.89
C GLY A 382 0.01 17.34 19.04
N PRO A 383 -1.07 16.92 19.73
CA PRO A 383 -0.99 15.93 20.79
C PRO A 383 -0.65 14.54 20.20
N ILE A 384 0.45 13.94 20.64
CA ILE A 384 0.84 12.57 20.25
C ILE A 384 0.12 11.52 21.09
N PHE A 385 -0.25 11.91 22.30
CA PHE A 385 -1.06 11.09 23.19
C PHE A 385 -2.42 11.78 23.40
N PRO A 386 -3.41 11.47 22.53
CA PRO A 386 -4.74 12.13 22.60
C PRO A 386 -5.41 11.99 23.97
N GLU A 387 -5.16 10.88 24.65
CA GLU A 387 -5.70 10.58 25.98
C GLU A 387 -5.16 11.51 27.08
N GLU A 388 -4.00 12.13 26.86
CA GLU A 388 -3.35 13.01 27.82
C GLU A 388 -3.52 14.50 27.49
N GLY A 389 -3.98 14.82 26.28
CA GLY A 389 -4.17 16.20 25.82
C GLY A 389 -2.88 17.04 25.77
N SER A 390 -1.69 16.39 25.78
CA SER A 390 -0.41 17.07 25.86
C SER A 390 0.50 16.74 24.68
N SER A 391 1.28 17.73 24.27
CA SER A 391 2.27 17.60 23.21
C SER A 391 3.54 16.87 23.69
N ILE A 392 4.32 16.29 22.76
CA ILE A 392 5.65 15.72 23.11
C ILE A 392 6.55 16.77 23.77
N ALA A 393 6.51 18.02 23.30
CA ALA A 393 7.30 19.10 23.90
C ALA A 393 6.99 19.33 25.39
N GLU A 394 5.77 19.06 25.82
CA GLU A 394 5.36 19.16 27.22
C GLU A 394 5.70 17.91 28.03
N GLN A 395 5.65 16.74 27.41
CA GLN A 395 5.87 15.46 28.09
C GLN A 395 7.35 15.09 28.19
N PHE A 396 8.18 15.44 27.22
CA PHE A 396 9.60 15.07 27.21
C PHE A 396 10.40 15.66 28.38
N PRO A 397 10.25 16.96 28.75
CA PRO A 397 10.90 17.46 29.97
C PRO A 397 10.46 16.75 31.24
N LYS A 398 9.21 16.33 31.32
CA LYS A 398 8.70 15.53 32.46
C LYS A 398 9.33 14.13 32.48
N ALA A 399 9.52 13.51 31.31
CA ALA A 399 10.19 12.22 31.19
C ALA A 399 11.67 12.30 31.63
N LEU A 400 12.37 13.35 31.23
CA LEU A 400 13.76 13.59 31.67
C LEU A 400 13.83 13.85 33.19
N ALA A 401 12.94 14.69 33.71
CA ALA A 401 12.88 14.96 35.16
C ALA A 401 12.57 13.68 35.97
N TYR A 402 11.73 12.79 35.43
CA TYR A 402 11.46 11.48 36.02
C TYR A 402 12.71 10.58 36.03
N ALA A 403 13.47 10.55 34.92
CA ALA A 403 14.69 9.78 34.83
C ALA A 403 15.75 10.21 35.86
N ASP A 404 15.78 11.50 36.20
CA ASP A 404 16.74 12.05 37.17
C ASP A 404 16.33 11.80 38.64
N THR A 405 15.10 11.35 38.90
CA THR A 405 14.56 11.45 40.27
C THR A 405 14.86 10.28 41.21
N ASP A 406 15.19 9.09 40.80
CA ASP A 406 15.62 8.03 41.71
C ASP A 406 16.03 6.73 40.98
N SER A 407 17.27 6.30 41.15
CA SER A 407 17.78 5.03 40.64
C SER A 407 17.22 3.76 41.32
N SER A 408 16.42 3.92 42.39
CA SER A 408 15.83 2.81 43.15
C SER A 408 14.41 2.43 42.69
N ARG A 409 13.78 3.20 41.78
CA ARG A 409 12.44 2.90 41.28
C ARG A 409 12.44 1.70 40.35
N TRP A 410 11.51 0.78 40.61
CA TRP A 410 11.30 -0.36 39.74
C TRP A 410 10.51 0.07 38.52
N PHE A 411 11.19 0.26 37.41
CA PHE A 411 10.67 0.66 36.13
C PHE A 411 9.33 -0.05 35.75
N VAL A 412 9.23 -1.37 36.01
CA VAL A 412 8.04 -2.15 35.65
C VAL A 412 6.81 -1.83 36.54
N SER A 413 7.01 -1.57 37.82
CA SER A 413 5.89 -1.26 38.72
C SER A 413 5.34 0.14 38.47
N ASP A 414 6.24 1.08 38.20
CA ASP A 414 5.88 2.48 37.98
C ASP A 414 5.18 2.67 36.62
N ILE A 415 5.61 1.97 35.57
CA ILE A 415 4.90 1.99 34.29
C ILE A 415 3.46 1.50 34.40
N LYS A 416 3.19 0.50 35.25
CA LYS A 416 1.84 -0.06 35.40
C LYS A 416 0.90 0.78 36.23
N SER A 417 1.42 1.59 37.16
CA SER A 417 0.57 2.27 38.14
C SER A 417 0.40 3.78 37.94
N GLU A 418 1.44 4.49 37.55
CA GLU A 418 1.41 5.96 37.49
C GLU A 418 2.21 6.54 36.31
N VAL A 419 3.09 5.76 35.69
CA VAL A 419 3.97 6.22 34.62
C VAL A 419 3.41 5.82 33.27
N ARG A 420 3.09 6.81 32.51
CA ARG A 420 2.59 6.64 31.16
C ARG A 420 3.74 6.37 30.18
N PRO A 421 3.44 5.90 28.97
CA PRO A 421 4.46 5.59 27.95
C PRO A 421 5.51 6.67 27.75
N THR A 422 5.13 7.94 27.93
CA THR A 422 6.02 9.10 27.82
C THR A 422 7.21 9.05 28.80
N TYR A 423 6.99 8.53 30.01
CA TYR A 423 8.07 8.40 31.00
C TYR A 423 8.99 7.22 30.72
N ALA A 424 8.51 6.22 29.99
CA ALA A 424 9.33 5.12 29.49
C ALA A 424 10.36 5.58 28.45
N LEU A 425 10.11 6.68 27.74
CA LEU A 425 11.07 7.34 26.85
C LEU A 425 12.38 7.69 27.57
N ALA A 426 12.31 8.11 28.84
CA ALA A 426 13.47 8.50 29.61
C ALA A 426 14.46 7.36 29.87
N SER A 427 14.02 6.12 29.77
CA SER A 427 14.88 4.94 29.94
C SER A 427 15.54 4.47 28.64
N LEU A 428 15.15 5.06 27.49
CA LEU A 428 15.65 4.71 26.16
C LEU A 428 16.54 5.82 25.55
N VAL A 429 16.57 6.99 26.16
CA VAL A 429 17.41 8.14 25.79
C VAL A 429 18.58 8.26 26.74
#